data_4a44f72306426d288058c527e3b14f8b
#
_entry.id   4a44f72306426d288058c527e3b14f8b
#
_cell.length_a   1.000
_cell.length_b   1.000
_cell.length_c   1.000
_cell.angle_alpha   90.00
_cell.angle_beta   90.00
_cell.angle_gamma   90.00
#
_symmetry.space_group_name_H-M   'P 1'
#
loop_
_entity.id
_entity.type
_entity.pdbx_description
1 polymer ?
#
loop_
_entity_poly.entity_id
_entity_poly.type
_entity_poly.pdbx_seq_one_letter_code
_entity_poly.pdbx_strand_id
1 'polypeptide(L)'
;MLPLLVGLGLDELSMSAPAIPATKSRLAQLDSRACRQLLNQAMQCRTSLEVEHLLAQFRMRQQDVPLVSAECITLNSDWRSKEEVLKGMTDNLLLAGRCRYPRKLEADLWAREAVFSTGLVFSFAIPHSRSEHIEQSTISVARLAQPVIWGDEEAQFVIMLTLNKHSAGDQHMRIFSRLARRIMHAEFRQSLVSAESSEDIADLLRRELEL
;
A
#
# COMPACT_ATOMS: atom_id res chain seq x y z
N MET A 1 -10.38 -21.57 6.96
CA MET A 1 -10.96 -22.28 5.78
C MET A 1 -11.09 -21.37 4.57
N LEU A 2 -11.64 -20.13 4.66
CA LEU A 2 -11.91 -19.25 3.50
C LEU A 2 -10.73 -19.11 2.51
N PRO A 3 -9.46 -18.88 2.95
CA PRO A 3 -8.34 -18.80 2.01
C PRO A 3 -8.11 -20.07 1.18
N LEU A 4 -8.37 -21.25 1.74
CA LEU A 4 -8.24 -22.52 0.99
C LEU A 4 -9.33 -22.64 -0.07
N LEU A 5 -10.57 -22.22 0.24
CA LEU A 5 -11.68 -22.23 -0.73
C LEU A 5 -11.40 -21.28 -1.90
N VAL A 6 -10.83 -20.10 -1.62
CA VAL A 6 -10.37 -19.17 -2.67
C VAL A 6 -9.23 -19.79 -3.49
N GLY A 7 -8.30 -20.48 -2.85
CA GLY A 7 -7.19 -21.18 -3.51
C GLY A 7 -7.66 -22.29 -4.47
N LEU A 8 -8.78 -22.94 -4.15
CA LEU A 8 -9.43 -23.94 -5.03
C LEU A 8 -10.02 -23.34 -6.30
N GLY A 9 -10.19 -22.00 -6.36
CA GLY A 9 -10.77 -21.33 -7.52
C GLY A 9 -12.28 -21.50 -7.62
N LEU A 10 -12.98 -21.59 -6.50
CA LEU A 10 -14.45 -21.67 -6.48
C LEU A 10 -15.06 -20.33 -6.92
N ASP A 11 -16.03 -20.39 -7.82
CA ASP A 11 -16.72 -19.20 -8.36
C ASP A 11 -17.78 -18.68 -7.37
N GLU A 12 -18.41 -19.59 -6.61
CA GLU A 12 -19.50 -19.27 -5.69
C GLU A 12 -19.33 -19.95 -4.33
N LEU A 13 -19.74 -19.26 -3.27
CA LEU A 13 -19.77 -19.77 -1.91
C LEU A 13 -21.18 -19.59 -1.32
N SER A 14 -21.83 -20.70 -0.97
CA SER A 14 -23.11 -20.67 -0.26
C SER A 14 -22.92 -20.54 1.25
N MET A 15 -23.68 -19.65 1.87
CA MET A 15 -23.64 -19.40 3.31
C MET A 15 -24.96 -18.78 3.80
N SER A 16 -25.14 -18.73 5.12
CA SER A 16 -26.28 -18.03 5.71
C SER A 16 -26.22 -16.52 5.46
N ALA A 17 -27.35 -15.87 5.24
CA ALA A 17 -27.43 -14.45 4.93
C ALA A 17 -26.67 -13.55 5.92
N PRO A 18 -26.70 -13.76 7.26
CA PRO A 18 -25.93 -12.97 8.22
C PRO A 18 -24.42 -13.08 8.05
N ALA A 19 -23.90 -14.17 7.48
CA ALA A 19 -22.47 -14.37 7.27
C ALA A 19 -21.92 -13.67 6.02
N ILE A 20 -22.77 -13.27 5.08
CA ILE A 20 -22.38 -12.70 3.79
C ILE A 20 -21.54 -11.42 3.94
N PRO A 21 -21.94 -10.39 4.72
CA PRO A 21 -21.17 -9.15 4.80
C PRO A 21 -19.75 -9.37 5.35
N ALA A 22 -19.61 -10.14 6.42
CA ALA A 22 -18.31 -10.44 7.03
C ALA A 22 -17.43 -11.28 6.09
N THR A 23 -18.02 -12.23 5.35
CA THR A 23 -17.28 -13.04 4.37
C THR A 23 -16.84 -12.22 3.17
N LYS A 24 -17.69 -11.33 2.64
CA LYS A 24 -17.30 -10.40 1.56
C LYS A 24 -16.14 -9.50 1.97
N SER A 25 -16.18 -8.93 3.18
CA SER A 25 -15.08 -8.10 3.71
C SER A 25 -13.77 -8.89 3.79
N ARG A 26 -13.81 -10.14 4.23
CA ARG A 26 -12.63 -11.02 4.29
C ARG A 26 -12.14 -11.44 2.91
N LEU A 27 -13.04 -11.76 1.97
CA LEU A 27 -12.67 -12.09 0.59
C LEU A 27 -11.94 -10.95 -0.11
N ALA A 28 -12.38 -9.72 0.12
CA ALA A 28 -11.75 -8.53 -0.46
C ALA A 28 -10.29 -8.29 0.01
N GLN A 29 -9.89 -8.93 1.10
CA GLN A 29 -8.54 -8.84 1.67
C GLN A 29 -7.63 -10.00 1.23
N LEU A 30 -8.17 -11.01 0.51
CA LEU A 30 -7.42 -12.18 0.12
C LEU A 30 -6.81 -12.02 -1.29
N ASP A 31 -5.53 -12.31 -1.41
CA ASP A 31 -4.86 -12.48 -2.69
C ASP A 31 -5.05 -13.92 -3.19
N SER A 32 -5.58 -14.09 -4.40
CA SER A 32 -5.88 -15.40 -4.98
C SER A 32 -4.64 -16.25 -5.25
N ARG A 33 -3.48 -15.62 -5.56
CA ARG A 33 -2.22 -16.33 -5.78
C ARG A 33 -1.65 -16.84 -4.45
N ALA A 34 -1.66 -15.98 -3.42
CA ALA A 34 -1.26 -16.38 -2.08
C ALA A 34 -2.15 -17.51 -1.53
N CYS A 35 -3.47 -17.44 -1.78
CA CYS A 35 -4.40 -18.49 -1.43
C CYS A 35 -4.11 -19.82 -2.18
N ARG A 36 -3.74 -19.76 -3.45
CA ARG A 36 -3.35 -20.94 -4.24
C ARG A 36 -2.05 -21.56 -3.75
N GLN A 37 -1.06 -20.74 -3.39
CA GLN A 37 0.18 -21.22 -2.77
C GLN A 37 -0.09 -21.88 -1.42
N LEU A 38 -0.95 -21.27 -0.60
CA LEU A 38 -1.40 -21.84 0.67
C LEU A 38 -2.08 -23.20 0.47
N LEU A 39 -2.96 -23.31 -0.52
CA LEU A 39 -3.62 -24.58 -0.85
C LEU A 39 -2.59 -25.65 -1.22
N ASN A 40 -1.62 -25.34 -2.09
CA ASN A 40 -0.57 -26.27 -2.47
C ASN A 40 0.24 -26.76 -1.25
N GLN A 41 0.52 -25.89 -0.28
CA GLN A 41 1.16 -26.25 0.97
C GLN A 41 0.22 -27.11 1.85
N ALA A 42 -1.05 -26.75 1.93
CA ALA A 42 -2.05 -27.51 2.71
C ALA A 42 -2.24 -28.94 2.17
N MET A 43 -2.16 -29.13 0.86
CA MET A 43 -2.21 -30.46 0.22
C MET A 43 -1.02 -31.36 0.56
N GLN A 44 0.08 -30.81 1.09
CA GLN A 44 1.23 -31.56 1.56
C GLN A 44 1.13 -31.93 3.07
N CYS A 45 0.19 -31.33 3.78
CA CYS A 45 -0.05 -31.60 5.20
C CYS A 45 -0.65 -32.99 5.38
N ARG A 46 -0.25 -33.67 6.46
CA ARG A 46 -0.72 -35.04 6.80
C ARG A 46 -1.81 -35.04 7.84
N THR A 47 -1.95 -33.94 8.57
CA THR A 47 -2.92 -33.80 9.68
C THR A 47 -3.71 -32.50 9.57
N SER A 48 -4.92 -32.47 10.14
CA SER A 48 -5.71 -31.24 10.26
C SER A 48 -5.02 -30.18 11.10
N LEU A 49 -4.25 -30.58 12.11
CA LEU A 49 -3.49 -29.67 12.98
C LEU A 49 -2.42 -28.89 12.19
N GLU A 50 -1.72 -29.57 11.27
CA GLU A 50 -0.76 -28.91 10.38
C GLU A 50 -1.43 -27.88 9.47
N VAL A 51 -2.62 -28.21 8.94
CA VAL A 51 -3.44 -27.28 8.13
C VAL A 51 -3.88 -26.07 8.95
N GLU A 52 -4.32 -26.28 10.19
CA GLU A 52 -4.71 -25.20 11.10
C GLU A 52 -3.51 -24.27 11.41
N HIS A 53 -2.35 -24.85 11.66
CA HIS A 53 -1.12 -24.08 11.89
C HIS A 53 -0.73 -23.26 10.67
N LEU A 54 -0.79 -23.85 9.49
CA LEU A 54 -0.52 -23.19 8.22
C LEU A 54 -1.51 -22.03 7.96
N LEU A 55 -2.79 -22.23 8.25
CA LEU A 55 -3.82 -21.19 8.17
C LEU A 55 -3.61 -20.07 9.18
N ALA A 56 -3.12 -20.38 10.38
CA ALA A 56 -2.79 -19.39 11.39
C ALA A 56 -1.61 -18.53 10.95
N GLN A 57 -0.54 -19.16 10.45
CA GLN A 57 0.62 -18.44 9.90
C GLN A 57 0.25 -17.57 8.70
N PHE A 58 -0.61 -18.07 7.80
CA PHE A 58 -1.09 -17.31 6.66
C PHE A 58 -1.88 -16.07 7.10
N ARG A 59 -2.75 -16.21 8.12
CA ARG A 59 -3.48 -15.07 8.70
C ARG A 59 -2.55 -14.05 9.31
N MET A 60 -1.53 -14.47 10.06
CA MET A 60 -0.53 -13.56 10.64
C MET A 60 0.21 -12.79 9.55
N ARG A 61 0.68 -13.47 8.51
CA ARG A 61 1.37 -12.80 7.38
C ARG A 61 0.50 -11.79 6.65
N GLN A 62 -0.83 -11.97 6.62
CA GLN A 62 -1.76 -11.02 5.99
C GLN A 62 -2.16 -9.85 6.91
N GLN A 63 -2.13 -10.07 8.23
CA GLN A 63 -2.47 -9.04 9.22
C GLN A 63 -1.28 -8.14 9.59
N ASP A 64 -0.05 -8.59 9.36
CA ASP A 64 1.17 -7.96 9.89
C ASP A 64 1.95 -7.10 8.89
N VAL A 65 1.45 -6.87 7.68
CA VAL A 65 2.12 -5.94 6.79
C VAL A 65 1.46 -4.57 6.91
N PRO A 66 2.05 -3.66 7.69
CA PRO A 66 1.45 -2.35 7.89
C PRO A 66 1.42 -1.57 6.57
N LEU A 67 0.35 -0.81 6.36
CA LEU A 67 0.19 0.06 5.19
C LEU A 67 1.35 1.07 5.07
N VAL A 68 1.89 1.49 6.21
CA VAL A 68 3.08 2.34 6.33
C VAL A 68 4.15 1.60 7.12
N SER A 69 5.34 1.47 6.56
CA SER A 69 6.52 0.94 7.25
C SER A 69 7.76 1.78 6.91
N ALA A 70 8.72 1.82 7.84
CA ALA A 70 9.93 2.62 7.71
C ALA A 70 10.77 2.25 6.47
N GLU A 71 10.74 1.00 6.05
CA GLU A 71 11.42 0.51 4.84
C GLU A 71 10.90 1.14 3.54
N CYS A 72 9.66 1.68 3.55
CA CYS A 72 9.04 2.37 2.42
C CYS A 72 9.20 3.90 2.51
N ILE A 73 10.04 4.39 3.42
CA ILE A 73 10.27 5.82 3.64
C ILE A 73 11.73 6.16 3.33
N THR A 74 11.93 7.09 2.42
CA THR A 74 13.26 7.57 2.00
C THR A 74 13.44 9.01 2.46
N LEU A 75 14.52 9.26 3.18
CA LEU A 75 14.87 10.59 3.67
C LEU A 75 16.06 11.14 2.89
N ASN A 76 15.99 12.46 2.59
CA ASN A 76 17.07 13.22 1.97
C ASN A 76 17.57 12.59 0.65
N SER A 77 16.64 12.06 -0.17
CA SER A 77 17.01 11.54 -1.48
C SER A 77 17.51 12.66 -2.39
N ASP A 78 18.45 12.35 -3.26
CA ASP A 78 19.05 13.24 -4.24
C ASP A 78 18.35 13.23 -5.61
N TRP A 79 17.17 12.64 -5.69
CA TRP A 79 16.34 12.64 -6.89
C TRP A 79 15.98 14.07 -7.30
N ARG A 80 16.19 14.40 -8.58
CA ARG A 80 16.12 15.75 -9.11
C ARG A 80 15.00 15.99 -10.10
N SER A 81 14.22 14.95 -10.41
CA SER A 81 13.07 15.07 -11.28
C SER A 81 11.93 14.17 -10.79
N LYS A 82 10.72 14.49 -11.23
CA LYS A 82 9.53 13.68 -10.96
C LYS A 82 9.71 12.24 -11.43
N GLU A 83 10.37 12.05 -12.58
CA GLU A 83 10.70 10.74 -13.15
C GLU A 83 11.58 9.94 -12.20
N GLU A 84 12.65 10.55 -11.70
CA GLU A 84 13.55 9.90 -10.75
C GLU A 84 12.84 9.55 -9.44
N VAL A 85 11.97 10.43 -8.95
CA VAL A 85 11.19 10.19 -7.74
C VAL A 85 10.25 9.00 -7.91
N LEU A 86 9.42 8.98 -8.94
CA LEU A 86 8.47 7.88 -9.18
C LEU A 86 9.19 6.57 -9.42
N LYS A 87 10.27 6.59 -10.21
CA LYS A 87 11.12 5.44 -10.46
C LYS A 87 11.76 4.93 -9.17
N GLY A 88 12.40 5.79 -8.40
CA GLY A 88 13.09 5.41 -7.16
C GLY A 88 12.13 4.88 -6.11
N MET A 89 10.96 5.51 -5.94
CA MET A 89 9.97 5.04 -5.00
C MET A 89 9.39 3.67 -5.39
N THR A 90 9.15 3.41 -6.68
CA THR A 90 8.68 2.09 -7.14
C THR A 90 9.76 1.02 -7.04
N ASP A 91 11.04 1.37 -7.24
CA ASP A 91 12.17 0.47 -7.02
C ASP A 91 12.31 0.11 -5.52
N ASN A 92 12.11 1.07 -4.63
CA ASN A 92 12.10 0.82 -3.19
C ASN A 92 10.95 -0.12 -2.77
N LEU A 93 9.79 -0.03 -3.41
CA LEU A 93 8.69 -0.98 -3.18
C LEU A 93 9.04 -2.41 -3.64
N LEU A 94 9.85 -2.57 -4.70
CA LEU A 94 10.38 -3.88 -5.09
C LEU A 94 11.31 -4.43 -4.00
N LEU A 95 12.24 -3.61 -3.50
CA LEU A 95 13.19 -4.00 -2.46
C LEU A 95 12.48 -4.36 -1.15
N ALA A 96 11.40 -3.65 -0.81
CA ALA A 96 10.56 -3.93 0.35
C ALA A 96 9.60 -5.12 0.15
N GLY A 97 9.65 -5.80 -1.00
CA GLY A 97 8.77 -6.93 -1.30
C GLY A 97 7.28 -6.57 -1.49
N ARG A 98 6.97 -5.28 -1.70
CA ARG A 98 5.60 -4.77 -1.86
C ARG A 98 5.12 -4.81 -3.31
N CYS A 99 6.05 -4.83 -4.26
CA CYS A 99 5.79 -4.80 -5.70
C CYS A 99 6.72 -5.77 -6.41
N ARG A 100 6.21 -6.52 -7.40
CA ARG A 100 7.02 -7.43 -8.21
C ARG A 100 7.47 -6.81 -9.53
N TYR A 101 6.69 -5.89 -10.08
CA TYR A 101 6.91 -5.29 -11.39
C TYR A 101 6.94 -3.76 -11.29
N PRO A 102 8.03 -3.16 -10.77
CA PRO A 102 8.09 -1.72 -10.47
C PRO A 102 7.86 -0.85 -11.71
N ARG A 103 8.34 -1.26 -12.90
CA ARG A 103 8.13 -0.49 -14.15
C ARG A 103 6.67 -0.46 -14.59
N LYS A 104 5.91 -1.52 -14.32
CA LYS A 104 4.46 -1.55 -14.61
C LYS A 104 3.69 -0.71 -13.62
N LEU A 105 4.06 -0.76 -12.33
CA LEU A 105 3.48 0.10 -11.30
C LEU A 105 3.77 1.58 -11.59
N GLU A 106 4.99 1.89 -12.00
CA GLU A 106 5.38 3.24 -12.42
C GLU A 106 4.53 3.72 -13.61
N ALA A 107 4.29 2.87 -14.60
CA ALA A 107 3.42 3.20 -15.72
C ALA A 107 1.97 3.51 -15.29
N ASP A 108 1.44 2.76 -14.31
CA ASP A 108 0.11 3.04 -13.74
C ASP A 108 0.07 4.39 -12.99
N LEU A 109 1.15 4.76 -12.30
CA LEU A 109 1.30 6.06 -11.65
C LEU A 109 1.34 7.19 -12.70
N TRP A 110 2.12 7.02 -13.78
CA TRP A 110 2.18 7.97 -14.88
C TRP A 110 0.83 8.13 -15.60
N ALA A 111 0.11 7.03 -15.83
CA ALA A 111 -1.23 7.07 -16.41
C ALA A 111 -2.20 7.90 -15.56
N ARG A 112 -2.11 7.78 -14.21
CA ARG A 112 -2.89 8.60 -13.28
C ARG A 112 -2.45 10.06 -13.28
N GLU A 113 -1.15 10.31 -13.31
CA GLU A 113 -0.56 11.63 -13.30
C GLU A 113 -0.87 12.43 -14.58
N ALA A 114 -1.00 11.75 -15.71
CA ALA A 114 -1.37 12.34 -17.00
C ALA A 114 -2.82 12.88 -17.02
N VAL A 115 -3.69 12.38 -16.16
CA VAL A 115 -5.09 12.88 -16.05
C VAL A 115 -5.13 14.23 -15.35
N PHE A 116 -4.40 14.35 -14.24
CA PHE A 116 -4.29 15.57 -13.45
C PHE A 116 -3.08 15.46 -12.54
N SER A 117 -2.27 16.50 -12.48
CA SER A 117 -1.10 16.55 -11.60
C SER A 117 -1.48 16.29 -10.14
N THR A 118 -0.69 15.48 -9.46
CA THR A 118 -0.86 15.19 -8.04
C THR A 118 -0.03 16.08 -7.13
N GLY A 119 0.62 17.11 -7.69
CA GLY A 119 1.26 18.19 -6.95
C GLY A 119 0.24 18.95 -6.10
N LEU A 120 0.62 19.32 -4.90
CA LEU A 120 -0.19 20.09 -3.96
C LEU A 120 0.60 21.31 -3.49
N VAL A 121 -0.13 22.26 -2.93
CA VAL A 121 0.46 23.39 -2.22
C VAL A 121 1.38 22.93 -1.07
N PHE A 122 2.22 23.83 -0.58
CA PHE A 122 3.16 23.60 0.53
C PHE A 122 4.28 22.60 0.22
N SER A 123 4.67 22.42 -1.03
CA SER A 123 5.73 21.53 -1.49
C SER A 123 5.45 20.04 -1.25
N PHE A 124 4.19 19.63 -1.37
CA PHE A 124 3.76 18.23 -1.29
C PHE A 124 3.29 17.70 -2.64
N ALA A 125 3.46 16.40 -2.85
CA ALA A 125 2.78 15.66 -3.91
C ALA A 125 2.20 14.35 -3.35
N ILE A 126 1.04 13.92 -3.86
CA ILE A 126 0.40 12.66 -3.49
C ILE A 126 0.14 11.82 -4.75
N PRO A 127 1.18 11.29 -5.40
CA PRO A 127 0.98 10.35 -6.50
C PRO A 127 0.26 9.11 -5.98
N HIS A 128 -0.72 8.62 -6.72
CA HIS A 128 -1.49 7.46 -6.29
C HIS A 128 -1.96 6.64 -7.47
N SER A 129 -2.04 5.33 -7.28
CA SER A 129 -2.58 4.40 -8.26
C SER A 129 -3.20 3.18 -7.61
N ARG A 130 -4.23 2.63 -8.27
CA ARG A 130 -4.75 1.28 -7.99
C ARG A 130 -4.21 0.36 -9.07
N SER A 131 -3.32 -0.54 -8.67
CA SER A 131 -2.57 -1.38 -9.59
C SER A 131 -2.69 -2.86 -9.22
N GLU A 132 -2.73 -3.74 -10.22
CA GLU A 132 -2.58 -5.18 -10.02
C GLU A 132 -1.11 -5.59 -9.81
N HIS A 133 -0.18 -4.64 -10.00
CA HIS A 133 1.25 -4.86 -9.89
C HIS A 133 1.80 -4.59 -8.48
N ILE A 134 0.98 -4.04 -7.58
CA ILE A 134 1.28 -3.93 -6.15
C ILE A 134 0.69 -5.13 -5.41
N GLU A 135 1.53 -5.87 -4.68
CA GLU A 135 1.11 -7.05 -3.93
C GLU A 135 0.45 -6.67 -2.61
N GLN A 136 0.95 -5.62 -1.98
CA GLN A 136 0.44 -5.11 -0.70
C GLN A 136 0.25 -3.60 -0.81
N SER A 137 -0.97 -3.14 -0.54
CA SER A 137 -1.25 -1.71 -0.48
C SER A 137 -0.27 -1.02 0.44
N THR A 138 0.33 0.08 -0.02
CA THR A 138 1.41 0.73 0.71
C THR A 138 1.30 2.25 0.57
N ILE A 139 1.57 2.94 1.67
CA ILE A 139 1.91 4.35 1.69
C ILE A 139 3.42 4.45 1.82
N SER A 140 4.08 5.00 0.83
CA SER A 140 5.51 5.27 0.85
C SER A 140 5.76 6.78 0.84
N VAL A 141 6.88 7.19 1.42
CA VAL A 141 7.23 8.61 1.55
C VAL A 141 8.64 8.84 1.03
N ALA A 142 8.81 9.93 0.30
CA ALA A 142 10.13 10.48 -0.02
C ALA A 142 10.21 11.93 0.45
N ARG A 143 11.22 12.23 1.28
CA ARG A 143 11.66 13.59 1.55
C ARG A 143 12.90 13.85 0.69
N LEU A 144 12.77 14.80 -0.22
CA LEU A 144 13.83 15.14 -1.18
C LEU A 144 14.81 16.14 -0.56
N ALA A 145 16.09 16.03 -0.91
CA ALA A 145 17.10 17.00 -0.52
C ALA A 145 16.84 18.38 -1.14
N GLN A 146 16.28 18.41 -2.34
CA GLN A 146 15.87 19.63 -3.07
C GLN A 146 14.45 19.43 -3.64
N PRO A 147 13.63 20.48 -3.72
CA PRO A 147 12.34 20.42 -4.39
C PRO A 147 12.49 20.05 -5.87
N VAL A 148 11.50 19.31 -6.40
CA VAL A 148 11.40 18.98 -7.82
C VAL A 148 10.08 19.53 -8.40
N ILE A 149 10.09 19.87 -9.69
CA ILE A 149 8.89 20.32 -10.39
C ILE A 149 7.87 19.19 -10.48
N TRP A 150 6.63 19.47 -10.06
CA TRP A 150 5.52 18.52 -10.04
C TRP A 150 4.25 19.14 -10.65
N GLY A 151 4.21 19.23 -11.98
CA GLY A 151 3.20 19.99 -12.70
C GLY A 151 3.44 21.50 -12.54
N ASP A 152 2.45 22.21 -12.06
CA ASP A 152 2.53 23.68 -11.81
C ASP A 152 3.10 24.00 -10.41
N GLU A 153 3.34 22.99 -9.59
CA GLU A 153 3.83 23.10 -8.21
C GLU A 153 5.25 22.52 -8.08
N GLU A 154 5.87 22.75 -6.93
CA GLU A 154 7.09 22.08 -6.52
C GLU A 154 6.81 21.10 -5.38
N ALA A 155 7.48 19.95 -5.39
CA ALA A 155 7.35 18.95 -4.33
C ALA A 155 8.72 18.66 -3.69
N GLN A 156 8.78 18.77 -2.38
CA GLN A 156 9.89 18.30 -1.55
C GLN A 156 9.48 17.08 -0.71
N PHE A 157 8.18 16.96 -0.41
CA PHE A 157 7.59 15.80 0.23
C PHE A 157 6.67 15.08 -0.75
N VAL A 158 6.95 13.82 -1.02
CA VAL A 158 6.12 12.97 -1.88
C VAL A 158 5.57 11.81 -1.06
N ILE A 159 4.26 11.75 -0.93
CA ILE A 159 3.55 10.67 -0.23
C ILE A 159 2.81 9.85 -1.28
N MET A 160 3.37 8.71 -1.66
CA MET A 160 2.83 7.86 -2.71
C MET A 160 1.91 6.79 -2.13
N LEU A 161 0.66 6.72 -2.64
CA LEU A 161 -0.32 5.70 -2.28
C LEU A 161 -0.44 4.68 -3.42
N THR A 162 0.06 3.50 -3.20
CA THR A 162 -0.07 2.38 -4.14
C THR A 162 -1.01 1.34 -3.54
N LEU A 163 -2.11 1.11 -4.22
CA LEU A 163 -3.21 0.31 -3.71
C LEU A 163 -3.38 -0.94 -4.56
N ASN A 164 -3.48 -2.09 -3.91
CA ASN A 164 -3.81 -3.33 -4.61
C ASN A 164 -5.22 -3.22 -5.21
N LYS A 165 -5.34 -3.50 -6.51
CA LYS A 165 -6.58 -3.39 -7.27
C LYS A 165 -7.71 -4.25 -6.69
N HIS A 166 -7.37 -5.34 -6.02
CA HIS A 166 -8.29 -6.31 -5.45
C HIS A 166 -8.64 -6.05 -3.99
N SER A 167 -8.00 -5.04 -3.35
CA SER A 167 -8.34 -4.66 -1.98
C SER A 167 -9.58 -3.75 -1.94
N ALA A 168 -10.30 -3.79 -0.82
CA ALA A 168 -11.59 -3.08 -0.65
C ALA A 168 -11.46 -1.56 -0.86
N GLY A 169 -12.23 -1.02 -1.80
CA GLY A 169 -12.11 0.35 -2.28
C GLY A 169 -12.40 1.46 -1.26
N ASP A 170 -13.28 1.24 -0.29
CA ASP A 170 -13.77 2.31 0.59
C ASP A 170 -12.75 2.75 1.64
N GLN A 171 -11.94 1.82 2.16
CA GLN A 171 -10.92 2.15 3.15
C GLN A 171 -9.86 3.10 2.58
N HIS A 172 -9.49 2.90 1.32
CA HIS A 172 -8.45 3.69 0.66
C HIS A 172 -8.86 5.14 0.40
N MET A 173 -10.13 5.37 0.02
CA MET A 173 -10.65 6.72 -0.17
C MET A 173 -10.70 7.50 1.16
N ARG A 174 -10.97 6.82 2.27
CA ARG A 174 -10.92 7.41 3.61
C ARG A 174 -9.50 7.84 3.98
N ILE A 175 -8.51 6.96 3.75
CA ILE A 175 -7.10 7.25 4.02
C ILE A 175 -6.62 8.42 3.17
N PHE A 176 -6.90 8.40 1.87
CA PHE A 176 -6.55 9.51 0.95
C PHE A 176 -7.15 10.84 1.41
N SER A 177 -8.45 10.85 1.69
CA SER A 177 -9.17 12.05 2.13
C SER A 177 -8.66 12.56 3.49
N ARG A 178 -8.27 11.66 4.39
CA ARG A 178 -7.68 11.99 5.69
C ARG A 178 -6.28 12.58 5.51
N LEU A 179 -5.44 11.96 4.71
CA LEU A 179 -4.09 12.45 4.39
C LEU A 179 -4.14 13.85 3.76
N ALA A 180 -4.99 14.05 2.75
CA ALA A 180 -5.15 15.35 2.09
C ALA A 180 -5.58 16.45 3.07
N ARG A 181 -6.49 16.13 4.00
CA ARG A 181 -6.88 17.07 5.06
C ARG A 181 -5.74 17.35 6.04
N ARG A 182 -4.99 16.33 6.44
CA ARG A 182 -3.87 16.49 7.39
C ARG A 182 -2.76 17.36 6.81
N ILE A 183 -2.47 17.25 5.52
CA ILE A 183 -1.48 18.10 4.84
C ILE A 183 -1.87 19.59 4.89
N MET A 184 -3.15 19.91 4.97
CA MET A 184 -3.58 21.32 5.13
C MET A 184 -3.23 21.92 6.49
N HIS A 185 -2.98 21.10 7.52
CA HIS A 185 -2.59 21.56 8.86
C HIS A 185 -1.08 21.78 8.97
N ALA A 186 -0.69 22.99 9.37
CA ALA A 186 0.73 23.38 9.48
C ALA A 186 1.51 22.52 10.48
N GLU A 187 0.91 22.15 11.59
CA GLU A 187 1.52 21.31 12.61
C GLU A 187 1.91 19.92 12.07
N PHE A 188 1.04 19.31 11.28
CA PHE A 188 1.33 18.02 10.65
C PHE A 188 2.49 18.11 9.66
N ARG A 189 2.48 19.14 8.81
CA ARG A 189 3.60 19.38 7.87
C ARG A 189 4.92 19.61 8.61
N GLN A 190 4.88 20.39 9.68
CA GLN A 190 6.07 20.68 10.48
C GLN A 190 6.60 19.42 11.17
N SER A 191 5.72 18.56 11.67
CA SER A 191 6.10 17.27 12.24
C SER A 191 6.77 16.35 11.21
N LEU A 192 6.29 16.32 9.95
CA LEU A 192 6.92 15.58 8.85
C LEU A 192 8.30 16.13 8.50
N VAL A 193 8.45 17.45 8.46
CA VAL A 193 9.72 18.11 8.14
C VAL A 193 10.76 17.90 9.22
N SER A 194 10.36 17.96 10.50
CA SER A 194 11.23 17.81 11.66
C SER A 194 11.57 16.37 12.02
N ALA A 195 10.90 15.38 11.40
CA ALA A 195 11.19 13.98 11.66
C ALA A 195 12.64 13.63 11.28
N GLU A 196 13.35 12.98 12.19
CA GLU A 196 14.77 12.67 12.03
C GLU A 196 14.97 11.26 11.44
N SER A 197 13.99 10.36 11.63
CA SER A 197 14.06 8.98 11.17
C SER A 197 12.86 8.57 10.30
N SER A 198 13.01 7.48 9.55
CA SER A 198 11.92 6.86 8.80
C SER A 198 10.84 6.30 9.75
N GLU A 199 11.24 5.83 10.92
CA GLU A 199 10.34 5.36 11.98
C GLU A 199 9.44 6.48 12.49
N ASP A 200 10.00 7.68 12.74
CA ASP A 200 9.21 8.84 13.20
C ASP A 200 8.11 9.20 12.20
N ILE A 201 8.43 9.20 10.91
CA ILE A 201 7.45 9.45 9.85
C ILE A 201 6.42 8.33 9.80
N ALA A 202 6.84 7.06 9.90
CA ALA A 202 5.92 5.93 9.89
C ALA A 202 4.94 6.00 11.07
N ASP A 203 5.42 6.28 12.27
CA ASP A 203 4.61 6.38 13.48
C ASP A 203 3.68 7.60 13.43
N LEU A 204 4.17 8.74 12.92
CA LEU A 204 3.35 9.92 12.70
C LEU A 204 2.18 9.60 11.74
N LEU A 205 2.46 8.98 10.61
CA LEU A 205 1.43 8.63 9.63
C LEU A 205 0.44 7.60 10.19
N ARG A 206 0.90 6.57 10.90
CA ARG A 206 0.01 5.57 11.53
C ARG A 206 -0.95 6.24 12.51
N ARG A 207 -0.45 7.13 13.37
CA ARG A 207 -1.25 7.86 14.35
C ARG A 207 -2.25 8.81 13.68
N GLU A 208 -1.79 9.64 12.74
CA GLU A 208 -2.60 10.68 12.13
C GLU A 208 -3.63 10.16 11.13
N LEU A 209 -3.37 9.00 10.53
CA LEU A 209 -4.27 8.33 9.61
C LEU A 209 -5.11 7.23 10.28
N GLU A 210 -4.87 6.94 11.57
CA GLU A 210 -5.54 5.88 12.35
C GLU A 210 -5.44 4.52 11.64
N LEU A 211 -4.20 4.11 11.31
CA LEU A 211 -3.87 2.88 10.61
C LEU A 211 -3.57 1.72 11.57
#